data_dfbd37b4a98ecfe515a431ea2996e898
#
_entry.id   dfbd37b4a98ecfe515a431ea2996e898
#
_cell.length_a   1.000
_cell.length_b   1.000
_cell.length_c   1.000
_cell.angle_alpha   90.00
_cell.angle_beta   90.00
_cell.angle_gamma   90.00
#
_symmetry.space_group_name_H-M   'P 1'
#
loop_
_entity.id
_entity.type
_entity.pdbx_description
1 polymer ?
#
loop_
_entity_poly.entity_id
_entity_poly.type
_entity_poly.pdbx_seq_one_letter_code
_entity_poly.pdbx_strand_id
1 'polypeptide(L)'
;MKRQGANKLPKIVIVIASLIGLYFCMLLFFGFPVPRGSRVDSNYYTYYKNIFGIYYISVEHAPALINRGSWGYLDDADVQTFKVLGEDWAKDANHVWHDDKIVKNTDVKSFHINEHGVAVDKNRVYIRDTSNDEDYIRPSQSGIDVETAEYFVYRLGTLQDEWMRDKDFVYHNDRRIDVDRNSFEIYREDWFVDKDFLYITLYDDVTQNCYLHRIDSLQRPIEAGYQYFRNGRNIIYGDSIILKDIDVQRFEEIGVSKYRINDMLFLRGKPFLKDSLDVENARFYFYGHIAADNQNVYYIRRLLDDIDASTFRQIDDDTFEDKDYIYTIKGKAWGEEYPFIKKKK
;
A
#
# COMPACT_ATOMS: atom_id res chain seq x y z
N MET A 1 -80.26 10.01 -26.80
CA MET A 1 -79.24 9.68 -25.80
C MET A 1 -77.93 9.40 -26.49
N LYS A 2 -76.98 10.35 -26.50
CA LYS A 2 -75.61 10.14 -27.00
C LYS A 2 -74.75 9.57 -25.87
N ARG A 3 -74.26 8.32 -26.06
CA ARG A 3 -73.30 7.74 -25.18
C ARG A 3 -71.97 8.47 -25.31
N GLN A 4 -71.50 9.08 -24.25
CA GLN A 4 -70.16 9.64 -24.13
C GLN A 4 -69.15 8.52 -24.31
N GLY A 5 -68.31 8.62 -25.33
CA GLY A 5 -67.18 7.72 -25.53
C GLY A 5 -66.14 7.93 -24.42
N ALA A 6 -65.93 6.92 -23.62
CA ALA A 6 -64.82 6.90 -22.67
C ALA A 6 -63.50 7.07 -23.44
N ASN A 7 -62.82 8.15 -23.24
CA ASN A 7 -61.48 8.39 -23.75
C ASN A 7 -60.52 7.29 -23.19
N LYS A 8 -60.23 6.29 -24.00
CA LYS A 8 -59.23 5.31 -23.69
C LYS A 8 -57.86 5.98 -23.82
N LEU A 9 -57.22 6.24 -22.71
CA LEU A 9 -55.81 6.66 -22.71
C LEU A 9 -55.03 5.67 -23.60
N PRO A 10 -54.19 6.17 -24.51
CA PRO A 10 -53.41 5.31 -25.40
C PRO A 10 -52.56 4.36 -24.55
N LYS A 11 -52.53 3.06 -24.91
CA LYS A 11 -51.80 2.00 -24.18
C LYS A 11 -50.35 2.42 -23.84
N ILE A 12 -49.70 3.19 -24.69
CA ILE A 12 -48.38 3.75 -24.50
C ILE A 12 -48.29 4.64 -23.24
N VAL A 13 -49.28 5.47 -22.97
CA VAL A 13 -49.30 6.35 -21.78
C VAL A 13 -49.41 5.52 -20.49
N ILE A 14 -50.22 4.46 -20.54
CA ILE A 14 -50.36 3.53 -19.40
C ILE A 14 -49.04 2.79 -19.13
N VAL A 15 -48.37 2.29 -20.18
CA VAL A 15 -47.07 1.61 -20.05
C VAL A 15 -45.99 2.54 -19.48
N ILE A 16 -45.89 3.77 -20.02
CA ILE A 16 -44.94 4.76 -19.51
C ILE A 16 -45.23 5.11 -18.05
N ALA A 17 -46.49 5.35 -17.70
CA ALA A 17 -46.85 5.63 -16.29
C ALA A 17 -46.56 4.46 -15.36
N SER A 18 -46.72 3.19 -15.82
CA SER A 18 -46.38 1.99 -15.05
C SER A 18 -44.86 1.84 -14.87
N LEU A 19 -44.08 2.13 -15.91
CA LEU A 19 -42.61 2.10 -15.83
C LEU A 19 -42.06 3.19 -14.89
N ILE A 20 -42.64 4.40 -14.97
CA ILE A 20 -42.28 5.48 -14.03
C ILE A 20 -42.68 5.12 -12.60
N GLY A 21 -43.89 4.54 -12.39
CA GLY A 21 -44.33 4.07 -11.09
C GLY A 21 -43.41 2.97 -10.53
N LEU A 22 -43.03 2.00 -11.36
CA LEU A 22 -42.11 0.94 -10.99
C LEU A 22 -40.73 1.50 -10.64
N TYR A 23 -40.23 2.46 -11.41
CA TYR A 23 -38.97 3.14 -11.15
C TYR A 23 -38.98 3.89 -9.80
N PHE A 24 -40.07 4.63 -9.53
CA PHE A 24 -40.24 5.28 -8.22
C PHE A 24 -40.34 4.27 -7.07
N CYS A 25 -41.07 3.17 -7.27
CA CYS A 25 -41.10 2.10 -6.27
C CYS A 25 -39.71 1.51 -6.03
N MET A 26 -38.94 1.24 -7.09
CA MET A 26 -37.56 0.78 -6.97
C MET A 26 -36.70 1.77 -6.16
N LEU A 27 -36.80 3.07 -6.47
CA LEU A 27 -36.06 4.10 -5.73
C LEU A 27 -36.46 4.18 -4.24
N LEU A 28 -37.73 3.96 -3.91
CA LEU A 28 -38.20 3.94 -2.53
C LEU A 28 -37.63 2.74 -1.74
N PHE A 29 -37.46 1.59 -2.42
CA PHE A 29 -36.94 0.37 -1.78
C PHE A 29 -35.41 0.29 -1.78
N PHE A 30 -34.78 0.62 -2.92
CA PHE A 30 -33.31 0.55 -3.05
C PHE A 30 -32.61 1.85 -2.58
N GLY A 31 -33.37 2.92 -2.37
CA GLY A 31 -32.88 4.15 -1.78
C GLY A 31 -32.16 5.08 -2.75
N PHE A 32 -31.86 6.25 -2.23
CA PHE A 32 -31.09 7.27 -2.90
C PHE A 32 -29.72 7.39 -2.23
N PRO A 33 -28.63 7.56 -3.01
CA PRO A 33 -27.34 7.86 -2.40
C PRO A 33 -27.45 9.15 -1.59
N VAL A 34 -26.90 9.14 -0.39
CA VAL A 34 -26.80 10.34 0.43
C VAL A 34 -25.69 11.22 -0.18
N PRO A 35 -26.00 12.47 -0.57
CA PRO A 35 -24.99 13.34 -1.17
C PRO A 35 -23.82 13.55 -0.23
N ARG A 36 -22.63 13.42 -0.76
CA ARG A 36 -21.39 13.76 -0.05
C ARG A 36 -21.19 15.27 -0.02
N GLY A 37 -20.57 15.78 1.03
CA GLY A 37 -20.09 17.16 1.05
C GLY A 37 -19.06 17.39 -0.07
N SER A 38 -18.94 18.63 -0.53
CA SER A 38 -18.33 19.08 -1.79
C SER A 38 -16.82 18.83 -1.99
N ARG A 39 -16.17 17.94 -1.23
CA ARG A 39 -14.71 17.76 -1.25
C ARG A 39 -14.20 16.35 -1.62
N VAL A 40 -15.07 15.44 -2.03
CA VAL A 40 -14.61 14.06 -2.30
C VAL A 40 -14.78 13.72 -3.77
N ASP A 41 -13.67 13.62 -4.48
CA ASP A 41 -13.56 13.22 -5.89
C ASP A 41 -13.78 11.70 -6.12
N SER A 42 -14.30 10.94 -5.16
CA SER A 42 -14.53 9.52 -5.36
C SER A 42 -15.90 9.26 -5.99
N ASN A 43 -15.93 8.43 -7.00
CA ASN A 43 -17.14 7.99 -7.71
C ASN A 43 -17.95 6.93 -6.95
N TYR A 44 -17.64 6.68 -5.68
CA TYR A 44 -18.27 5.63 -4.89
C TYR A 44 -19.12 6.26 -3.78
N TYR A 45 -20.41 5.91 -3.78
CA TYR A 45 -21.32 6.23 -2.70
C TYR A 45 -21.28 5.06 -1.71
N THR A 46 -21.09 5.36 -0.45
CA THR A 46 -21.05 4.35 0.62
C THR A 46 -22.35 4.30 1.43
N TYR A 47 -23.06 5.43 1.52
CA TYR A 47 -24.29 5.52 2.29
C TYR A 47 -25.50 5.82 1.41
N TYR A 48 -26.61 5.15 1.70
CA TYR A 48 -27.87 5.27 0.99
C TYR A 48 -29.01 5.46 1.95
N LYS A 49 -30.05 6.16 1.51
CA LYS A 49 -31.27 6.44 2.27
C LYS A 49 -32.47 5.87 1.53
N ASN A 50 -33.29 5.06 2.23
CA ASN A 50 -34.58 4.60 1.74
C ASN A 50 -35.67 4.79 2.80
N ILE A 51 -36.87 4.21 2.55
CA ILE A 51 -38.00 4.30 3.50
C ILE A 51 -37.79 3.57 4.82
N PHE A 52 -36.78 2.67 4.88
CA PHE A 52 -36.48 1.87 6.06
C PHE A 52 -35.36 2.47 6.91
N GLY A 53 -34.58 3.41 6.37
CA GLY A 53 -33.48 4.04 7.10
C GLY A 53 -32.28 4.38 6.24
N ILE A 54 -31.12 4.49 6.90
CA ILE A 54 -29.81 4.63 6.25
C ILE A 54 -29.16 3.25 6.20
N TYR A 55 -28.56 2.92 5.09
CA TYR A 55 -27.76 1.71 4.98
C TYR A 55 -26.42 2.01 4.31
N TYR A 56 -25.45 1.21 4.65
CA TYR A 56 -24.07 1.25 4.14
C TYR A 56 -23.84 0.10 3.16
N ILE A 57 -23.08 0.37 2.09
CA ILE A 57 -22.61 -0.64 1.15
C ILE A 57 -21.08 -0.56 1.12
N SER A 58 -20.42 -1.60 1.61
CA SER A 58 -18.97 -1.77 1.42
C SER A 58 -18.70 -2.21 -0.02
N VAL A 59 -17.94 -1.41 -0.74
CA VAL A 59 -17.43 -1.77 -2.07
C VAL A 59 -15.99 -2.26 -1.90
N GLU A 60 -15.83 -3.46 -1.41
CA GLU A 60 -14.54 -4.13 -1.52
C GLU A 60 -14.26 -4.43 -3.00
N HIS A 61 -13.18 -3.88 -3.51
CA HIS A 61 -12.50 -4.07 -4.79
C HIS A 61 -13.01 -5.24 -5.65
N ALA A 62 -14.04 -4.99 -6.44
CA ALA A 62 -14.51 -6.00 -7.36
C ALA A 62 -14.72 -5.44 -8.76
N PRO A 63 -14.12 -6.05 -9.76
CA PRO A 63 -14.50 -5.77 -11.14
C PRO A 63 -15.90 -6.32 -11.38
N ALA A 64 -16.82 -5.42 -11.71
CA ALA A 64 -18.06 -5.60 -12.43
C ALA A 64 -18.93 -6.85 -12.11
N LEU A 65 -20.13 -6.56 -11.66
CA LEU A 65 -21.38 -7.31 -11.81
C LEU A 65 -21.80 -8.36 -10.80
N ILE A 66 -20.96 -9.00 -10.04
CA ILE A 66 -21.39 -10.01 -9.06
C ILE A 66 -20.42 -10.02 -7.86
N ASN A 67 -20.35 -8.96 -7.06
CA ASN A 67 -19.71 -9.10 -5.77
C ASN A 67 -20.65 -8.67 -4.64
N ARG A 68 -20.73 -9.58 -3.71
CA ARG A 68 -21.45 -9.46 -2.46
C ARG A 68 -20.72 -8.43 -1.58
N GLY A 69 -20.91 -7.14 -1.88
CA GLY A 69 -20.61 -6.13 -0.90
C GLY A 69 -21.45 -6.45 0.34
N SER A 70 -20.85 -6.44 1.51
CA SER A 70 -21.63 -6.47 2.73
C SER A 70 -22.45 -5.19 2.77
N TRP A 71 -23.74 -5.32 3.01
CA TRP A 71 -24.63 -4.19 3.20
C TRP A 71 -25.40 -4.38 4.51
N GLY A 72 -25.66 -3.31 5.18
CA GLY A 72 -26.44 -3.33 6.43
C GLY A 72 -27.06 -1.98 6.72
N TYR A 73 -28.18 -1.99 7.43
CA TYR A 73 -28.74 -0.77 7.95
C TYR A 73 -27.90 -0.28 9.13
N LEU A 74 -27.77 1.03 9.22
CA LEU A 74 -27.18 1.68 10.39
C LEU A 74 -28.23 1.72 11.47
N ASP A 75 -28.13 0.83 12.44
CA ASP A 75 -28.98 0.84 13.61
C ASP A 75 -28.79 2.16 14.35
N ASP A 76 -29.87 2.74 14.87
CA ASP A 76 -29.89 4.01 15.60
C ASP A 76 -29.57 5.28 14.78
N ALA A 77 -29.43 5.23 13.46
CA ALA A 77 -29.20 6.42 12.65
C ALA A 77 -30.44 7.32 12.58
N ASP A 78 -30.30 8.58 13.00
CA ASP A 78 -31.32 9.60 12.77
C ASP A 78 -31.32 10.07 11.31
N VAL A 79 -32.24 9.49 10.55
CA VAL A 79 -32.43 9.73 9.11
C VAL A 79 -32.61 11.22 8.76
N GLN A 80 -33.11 12.03 9.69
CA GLN A 80 -33.39 13.46 9.41
C GLN A 80 -32.14 14.31 9.49
N THR A 81 -31.22 13.95 10.39
CA THR A 81 -29.99 14.72 10.62
C THR A 81 -28.75 14.08 10.01
N PHE A 82 -28.88 12.88 9.42
CA PHE A 82 -27.78 12.14 8.84
C PHE A 82 -27.13 12.87 7.68
N LYS A 83 -25.79 12.98 7.72
CA LYS A 83 -24.98 13.58 6.67
C LYS A 83 -23.65 12.85 6.50
N VAL A 84 -23.20 12.73 5.28
CA VAL A 84 -21.88 12.19 4.91
C VAL A 84 -20.85 13.31 4.99
N LEU A 85 -19.71 13.05 5.64
CA LEU A 85 -18.63 14.01 5.86
C LEU A 85 -17.44 13.78 4.94
N GLY A 86 -17.17 12.53 4.59
CA GLY A 86 -16.05 12.11 3.75
C GLY A 86 -16.30 10.71 3.16
N GLU A 87 -15.25 10.04 2.70
CA GLU A 87 -15.43 8.75 2.00
C GLU A 87 -16.16 7.73 2.87
N ASP A 88 -15.67 7.48 4.06
CA ASP A 88 -16.19 6.44 4.96
C ASP A 88 -16.76 7.05 6.26
N TRP A 89 -16.87 8.39 6.31
CA TRP A 89 -17.32 9.11 7.49
C TRP A 89 -18.70 9.71 7.31
N ALA A 90 -19.55 9.49 8.31
CA ALA A 90 -20.86 10.12 8.40
C ALA A 90 -21.19 10.49 9.84
N LYS A 91 -22.18 11.39 10.04
CA LYS A 91 -22.75 11.67 11.36
C LYS A 91 -24.21 12.06 11.27
N ASP A 92 -24.89 11.92 12.40
CA ASP A 92 -26.20 12.55 12.66
C ASP A 92 -26.14 13.46 13.91
N ALA A 93 -27.26 13.70 14.54
CA ALA A 93 -27.32 14.50 15.77
C ALA A 93 -26.69 13.79 16.98
N ASN A 94 -26.61 12.46 16.97
CA ASN A 94 -26.31 11.63 18.14
C ASN A 94 -25.02 10.82 17.98
N HIS A 95 -24.68 10.43 16.74
CA HIS A 95 -23.60 9.49 16.46
C HIS A 95 -22.69 9.96 15.32
N VAL A 96 -21.46 9.43 15.33
CA VAL A 96 -20.51 9.46 14.21
C VAL A 96 -20.27 8.02 13.78
N TRP A 97 -20.29 7.78 12.48
CA TRP A 97 -19.96 6.50 11.87
C TRP A 97 -18.69 6.61 11.06
N HIS A 98 -17.91 5.54 11.11
CA HIS A 98 -16.93 5.19 10.11
C HIS A 98 -17.36 3.85 9.52
N ASP A 99 -17.57 3.82 8.22
CA ASP A 99 -18.24 2.70 7.57
C ASP A 99 -19.64 2.44 8.18
N ASP A 100 -19.89 1.23 8.63
CA ASP A 100 -21.14 0.82 9.30
C ASP A 100 -21.06 0.85 10.84
N LYS A 101 -19.94 1.28 11.41
CA LYS A 101 -19.68 1.23 12.84
C LYS A 101 -19.79 2.60 13.51
N ILE A 102 -20.41 2.64 14.69
CA ILE A 102 -20.44 3.85 15.52
C ILE A 102 -19.05 4.04 16.15
N VAL A 103 -18.48 5.22 15.93
CA VAL A 103 -17.21 5.62 16.56
C VAL A 103 -17.47 6.09 17.99
N LYS A 104 -16.95 5.32 18.93
CA LYS A 104 -17.16 5.58 20.35
C LYS A 104 -16.39 6.82 20.84
N ASN A 105 -16.88 7.44 21.90
CA ASN A 105 -16.24 8.56 22.58
C ASN A 105 -16.02 9.81 21.73
N THR A 106 -16.88 10.08 20.75
CA THR A 106 -16.82 11.26 19.89
C THR A 106 -17.60 12.44 20.48
N ASP A 107 -17.08 13.66 20.31
CA ASP A 107 -17.89 14.87 20.46
C ASP A 107 -18.61 15.14 19.13
N VAL A 108 -19.79 14.55 18.95
CA VAL A 108 -20.56 14.60 17.71
C VAL A 108 -20.79 16.03 17.21
N LYS A 109 -20.97 17.00 18.11
CA LYS A 109 -21.27 18.39 17.75
C LYS A 109 -20.11 19.04 17.01
N SER A 110 -18.90 18.86 17.50
CA SER A 110 -17.69 19.45 16.93
C SER A 110 -17.02 18.56 15.90
N PHE A 111 -17.43 17.29 15.78
CA PHE A 111 -16.81 16.34 14.86
C PHE A 111 -16.93 16.80 13.39
N HIS A 112 -15.81 16.80 12.70
CA HIS A 112 -15.70 17.15 11.28
C HIS A 112 -14.46 16.52 10.65
N ILE A 113 -14.37 16.57 9.34
CA ILE A 113 -13.14 16.29 8.61
C ILE A 113 -12.45 17.63 8.38
N ASN A 114 -11.19 17.75 8.84
CA ASN A 114 -10.44 18.99 8.69
C ASN A 114 -10.03 19.24 7.22
N GLU A 115 -9.34 20.34 6.95
CA GLU A 115 -8.93 20.72 5.59
C GLU A 115 -7.90 19.76 4.97
N HIS A 116 -7.23 18.94 5.78
CA HIS A 116 -6.26 17.92 5.37
C HIS A 116 -6.86 16.53 5.25
N GLY A 117 -8.19 16.39 5.39
CA GLY A 117 -8.88 15.11 5.27
C GLY A 117 -8.85 14.24 6.54
N VAL A 118 -8.37 14.76 7.65
CA VAL A 118 -8.28 14.04 8.93
C VAL A 118 -9.57 14.20 9.72
N ALA A 119 -10.05 13.12 10.31
CA ALA A 119 -11.21 13.10 11.17
C ALA A 119 -10.85 13.64 12.56
N VAL A 120 -11.56 14.70 13.00
CA VAL A 120 -11.26 15.40 14.25
C VAL A 120 -12.53 15.82 14.97
N ASP A 121 -12.47 15.96 16.30
CA ASP A 121 -13.38 16.78 17.08
C ASP A 121 -12.59 17.95 17.71
N LYS A 122 -13.22 18.77 18.52
CA LYS A 122 -12.58 19.95 19.13
C LYS A 122 -11.34 19.65 19.98
N ASN A 123 -11.11 18.40 20.38
CA ASN A 123 -10.04 18.02 21.30
C ASN A 123 -9.17 16.89 20.78
N ARG A 124 -9.61 16.14 19.75
CA ARG A 124 -8.99 14.85 19.40
C ARG A 124 -8.97 14.61 17.92
N VAL A 125 -7.91 13.96 17.49
CA VAL A 125 -7.76 13.32 16.17
C VAL A 125 -8.23 11.87 16.28
N TYR A 126 -8.89 11.36 15.25
CA TYR A 126 -9.35 9.97 15.18
C TYR A 126 -8.49 9.19 14.19
N ILE A 127 -7.99 8.03 14.63
CA ILE A 127 -7.06 7.18 13.90
C ILE A 127 -7.56 5.74 13.83
N ARG A 128 -7.03 4.97 12.88
CA ARG A 128 -7.24 3.53 12.83
C ARG A 128 -6.57 2.83 14.01
N ASP A 129 -7.25 1.87 14.60
CA ASP A 129 -6.68 0.94 15.56
C ASP A 129 -6.45 -0.42 14.88
N THR A 130 -5.23 -0.67 14.47
CA THR A 130 -4.86 -1.94 13.84
C THR A 130 -4.67 -3.08 14.84
N SER A 131 -4.70 -2.77 16.13
CA SER A 131 -4.50 -3.78 17.20
C SER A 131 -5.80 -4.46 17.63
N ASN A 132 -6.96 -3.96 17.20
CA ASN A 132 -8.26 -4.45 17.63
C ASN A 132 -9.27 -4.47 16.47
N ASP A 133 -9.67 -5.66 16.06
CA ASP A 133 -10.65 -5.86 14.97
C ASP A 133 -12.05 -5.32 15.32
N GLU A 134 -12.38 -5.13 16.61
CA GLU A 134 -13.71 -4.68 17.02
C GLU A 134 -13.87 -3.15 17.00
N ASP A 135 -12.84 -2.41 17.39
CA ASP A 135 -12.85 -0.94 17.46
C ASP A 135 -11.83 -0.38 16.46
N TYR A 136 -12.19 -0.45 15.19
CA TYR A 136 -11.34 -0.05 14.05
C TYR A 136 -10.89 1.43 14.07
N ILE A 137 -11.67 2.32 14.70
CA ILE A 137 -11.36 3.75 14.86
C ILE A 137 -11.41 4.14 16.33
N ARG A 138 -10.39 4.83 16.79
CA ARG A 138 -10.31 5.38 18.13
C ARG A 138 -9.74 6.81 18.16
N PRO A 139 -10.00 7.58 19.20
CA PRO A 139 -9.28 8.84 19.41
C PRO A 139 -7.80 8.60 19.67
N SER A 140 -6.96 9.42 19.07
CA SER A 140 -5.52 9.47 19.32
C SER A 140 -5.23 9.81 20.79
N GLN A 141 -4.19 9.21 21.33
CA GLN A 141 -3.69 9.46 22.69
C GLN A 141 -2.39 10.27 22.70
N SER A 142 -1.81 10.53 21.55
CA SER A 142 -0.49 11.18 21.42
C SER A 142 -0.52 12.71 21.50
N GLY A 143 -1.72 13.31 21.56
CA GLY A 143 -1.87 14.76 21.68
C GLY A 143 -1.59 15.54 20.41
N ILE A 144 -1.86 14.93 19.25
CA ILE A 144 -1.77 15.57 17.93
C ILE A 144 -2.65 16.84 17.93
N ASP A 145 -2.13 17.94 17.42
CA ASP A 145 -2.86 19.20 17.26
C ASP A 145 -3.97 19.05 16.23
N VAL A 146 -5.21 19.21 16.64
CA VAL A 146 -6.39 18.92 15.80
C VAL A 146 -6.56 19.86 14.61
N GLU A 147 -6.06 21.10 14.70
CA GLU A 147 -6.21 22.10 13.65
C GLU A 147 -5.22 21.86 12.50
N THR A 148 -4.04 21.34 12.84
CA THR A 148 -2.93 21.18 11.90
C THR A 148 -2.59 19.73 11.58
N ALA A 149 -3.33 18.77 12.15
CA ALA A 149 -3.17 17.36 11.88
C ALA A 149 -3.34 17.05 10.38
N GLU A 150 -2.36 16.40 9.80
CA GLU A 150 -2.40 15.93 8.42
C GLU A 150 -1.76 14.54 8.29
N TYR A 151 -2.23 13.74 7.32
CA TYR A 151 -1.54 12.52 6.94
C TYR A 151 -0.28 12.87 6.17
N PHE A 152 0.86 12.37 6.65
CA PHE A 152 2.16 12.66 6.08
C PHE A 152 2.49 11.74 4.90
N VAL A 153 1.94 10.51 4.92
CA VAL A 153 2.18 9.51 3.88
C VAL A 153 0.87 8.97 3.37
N TYR A 154 0.62 9.20 2.11
CA TYR A 154 -0.45 8.56 1.39
C TYR A 154 0.13 7.44 0.54
N ARG A 155 0.02 6.19 0.99
CA ARG A 155 0.41 4.94 0.31
C ARG A 155 1.88 4.57 0.26
N LEU A 156 2.27 3.66 1.10
CA LEU A 156 3.29 2.69 0.73
C LEU A 156 2.88 1.33 1.31
N GLY A 157 2.40 0.46 0.42
CA GLY A 157 2.26 -0.97 0.69
C GLY A 157 1.04 -1.39 1.53
N THR A 158 0.99 -2.67 1.82
CA THR A 158 -0.09 -3.38 2.53
C THR A 158 -0.11 -3.17 4.04
N LEU A 159 0.88 -2.49 4.60
CA LEU A 159 0.91 -2.07 5.99
C LEU A 159 0.47 -0.61 6.04
N GLN A 160 -0.71 -0.38 6.55
CA GLN A 160 -1.28 0.95 6.75
C GLN A 160 -0.66 1.59 8.00
N ASP A 161 0.64 1.81 7.94
CA ASP A 161 1.32 2.60 8.96
C ASP A 161 0.79 4.02 8.90
N GLU A 162 0.13 4.45 9.94
CA GLU A 162 -0.42 5.80 10.03
C GLU A 162 0.69 6.79 10.38
N TRP A 163 1.27 7.36 9.34
CA TRP A 163 2.15 8.49 9.49
C TRP A 163 1.36 9.78 9.48
N MET A 164 1.46 10.50 10.56
CA MET A 164 0.82 11.80 10.72
C MET A 164 1.83 12.86 11.13
N ARG A 165 1.52 14.10 10.87
CA ARG A 165 2.23 15.23 11.44
C ARG A 165 1.25 16.35 11.80
N ASP A 166 1.68 17.19 12.71
CA ASP A 166 1.04 18.46 12.99
C ASP A 166 2.04 19.61 12.81
N LYS A 167 1.73 20.80 13.29
CA LYS A 167 2.63 21.96 13.21
C LYS A 167 3.98 21.75 13.89
N ASP A 168 4.05 20.89 14.92
CA ASP A 168 5.20 20.76 15.81
C ASP A 168 5.94 19.43 15.64
N PHE A 169 5.22 18.33 15.38
CA PHE A 169 5.77 16.96 15.49
C PHE A 169 5.35 16.05 14.33
N VAL A 170 6.07 14.93 14.23
CA VAL A 170 5.72 13.77 13.41
C VAL A 170 5.32 12.61 14.32
N TYR A 171 4.35 11.84 13.87
CA TYR A 171 3.77 10.70 14.60
C TYR A 171 3.73 9.48 13.71
N HIS A 172 3.97 8.32 14.31
CA HIS A 172 3.85 7.02 13.67
C HIS A 172 3.07 6.07 14.58
N ASN A 173 1.98 5.50 14.09
CA ASN A 173 1.11 4.61 14.87
C ASN A 173 0.73 5.19 16.24
N ASP A 174 0.23 6.43 16.24
CA ASP A 174 -0.17 7.16 17.44
C ASP A 174 0.95 7.39 18.47
N ARG A 175 2.20 7.44 18.01
CA ARG A 175 3.36 7.75 18.88
C ARG A 175 4.16 8.88 18.27
N ARG A 176 4.43 9.89 19.08
CA ARG A 176 5.37 10.93 18.68
C ARG A 176 6.75 10.34 18.48
N ILE A 177 7.39 10.71 17.37
CA ILE A 177 8.76 10.31 17.06
C ILE A 177 9.72 11.51 17.18
N ASP A 178 10.96 11.22 17.54
CA ASP A 178 12.02 12.21 17.73
C ASP A 178 12.81 12.41 16.43
N VAL A 179 12.29 13.28 15.56
CA VAL A 179 12.87 13.63 14.26
C VAL A 179 12.75 15.13 14.03
N ASP A 180 13.55 15.70 13.13
CA ASP A 180 13.36 17.07 12.69
C ASP A 180 12.15 17.18 11.77
N ARG A 181 11.03 17.65 12.29
CA ARG A 181 9.73 17.74 11.60
C ARG A 181 9.81 18.44 10.24
N ASN A 182 10.64 19.46 10.10
CA ASN A 182 10.68 20.30 8.91
C ASN A 182 11.46 19.68 7.75
N SER A 183 12.36 18.77 8.05
CA SER A 183 13.21 18.09 7.06
C SER A 183 12.95 16.58 6.97
N PHE A 184 12.05 16.04 7.81
CA PHE A 184 11.71 14.62 7.78
C PHE A 184 10.93 14.28 6.53
N GLU A 185 11.45 13.34 5.77
CA GLU A 185 10.84 12.88 4.51
C GLU A 185 11.02 11.38 4.33
N ILE A 186 10.13 10.80 3.54
CA ILE A 186 10.27 9.44 3.05
C ILE A 186 11.18 9.48 1.84
N TYR A 187 12.24 8.73 1.92
CA TYR A 187 13.15 8.62 0.80
C TYR A 187 12.73 7.49 -0.17
N ARG A 188 12.44 6.32 0.38
CA ARG A 188 11.93 5.17 -0.39
C ARG A 188 11.40 4.09 0.56
N GLU A 189 10.16 3.61 0.32
CA GLU A 189 9.55 2.54 1.11
C GLU A 189 9.76 2.70 2.63
N ASP A 190 10.59 1.83 3.23
CA ASP A 190 10.88 1.84 4.66
C ASP A 190 12.01 2.80 5.09
N TRP A 191 12.56 3.56 4.15
CA TRP A 191 13.68 4.47 4.40
C TRP A 191 13.24 5.90 4.58
N PHE A 192 13.69 6.52 5.66
CA PHE A 192 13.35 7.89 6.02
C PHE A 192 14.61 8.67 6.35
N VAL A 193 14.57 9.96 6.10
CA VAL A 193 15.67 10.87 6.41
C VAL A 193 15.14 12.15 7.03
N ASP A 194 15.93 12.75 7.91
CA ASP A 194 15.83 14.16 8.22
C ASP A 194 17.16 14.87 7.89
N LYS A 195 17.33 16.10 8.32
CA LYS A 195 18.57 16.87 8.03
C LYS A 195 19.83 16.23 8.59
N ASP A 196 19.71 15.44 9.67
CA ASP A 196 20.83 14.95 10.47
C ASP A 196 21.03 13.44 10.37
N PHE A 197 19.94 12.67 10.13
CA PHE A 197 19.96 11.22 10.31
C PHE A 197 19.22 10.45 9.21
N LEU A 198 19.61 9.19 9.08
CA LEU A 198 18.96 8.15 8.31
C LEU A 198 18.22 7.20 9.24
N TYR A 199 17.02 6.84 8.86
CA TYR A 199 16.13 5.95 9.61
C TYR A 199 15.57 4.84 8.73
N ILE A 200 15.19 3.73 9.38
CA ILE A 200 14.40 2.63 8.78
C ILE A 200 13.25 2.26 9.71
N THR A 201 12.13 1.81 9.16
CA THR A 201 11.11 1.12 9.95
C THR A 201 11.51 -0.33 10.18
N LEU A 202 11.42 -0.77 11.42
CA LEU A 202 11.62 -2.15 11.82
C LEU A 202 10.35 -2.68 12.48
N TYR A 203 10.06 -3.95 12.23
CA TYR A 203 8.96 -4.66 12.86
C TYR A 203 9.43 -5.39 14.11
N ASP A 204 8.76 -5.17 15.22
CA ASP A 204 8.99 -5.86 16.48
C ASP A 204 8.00 -7.02 16.62
N ASP A 205 8.48 -8.25 16.46
CA ASP A 205 7.67 -9.46 16.54
C ASP A 205 6.98 -9.65 17.92
N VAL A 206 7.54 -9.07 18.97
CA VAL A 206 7.01 -9.21 20.34
C VAL A 206 5.82 -8.28 20.55
N THR A 207 5.98 -7.04 20.16
CA THR A 207 4.93 -6.02 20.34
C THR A 207 3.98 -5.93 19.16
N GLN A 208 4.27 -6.64 18.06
CA GLN A 208 3.54 -6.59 16.79
C GLN A 208 3.42 -5.16 16.23
N ASN A 209 4.41 -4.32 16.49
CA ASN A 209 4.41 -2.92 16.07
C ASN A 209 5.63 -2.60 15.22
N CYS A 210 5.45 -1.72 14.26
CA CYS A 210 6.54 -1.05 13.58
C CYS A 210 7.08 0.11 14.43
N TYR A 211 8.38 0.32 14.41
CA TYR A 211 9.03 1.47 15.03
C TYR A 211 10.13 2.04 14.14
N LEU A 212 10.37 3.34 14.27
CA LEU A 212 11.43 4.00 13.55
C LEU A 212 12.77 3.80 14.26
N HIS A 213 13.74 3.23 13.55
CA HIS A 213 15.09 2.99 14.05
C HIS A 213 16.09 3.93 13.35
N ARG A 214 16.86 4.69 14.13
CA ARG A 214 17.94 5.52 13.62
C ARG A 214 19.19 4.69 13.38
N ILE A 215 19.69 4.70 12.14
CA ILE A 215 20.84 3.88 11.73
C ILE A 215 22.13 4.66 11.78
N ASP A 216 22.16 5.85 11.16
CA ASP A 216 23.42 6.58 10.93
C ASP A 216 23.16 8.10 10.81
N SER A 217 24.22 8.89 10.93
CA SER A 217 24.19 10.30 10.54
C SER A 217 24.06 10.40 9.02
N LEU A 218 23.20 11.31 8.55
CA LEU A 218 22.97 11.46 7.11
C LEU A 218 24.24 11.98 6.41
N GLN A 219 24.64 11.25 5.37
CA GLN A 219 25.76 11.61 4.49
C GLN A 219 25.29 11.68 3.05
N ARG A 220 25.96 12.46 2.22
CA ARG A 220 25.65 12.55 0.78
C ARG A 220 26.77 11.92 -0.05
N PRO A 221 26.51 11.35 -1.25
CA PRO A 221 25.19 11.15 -1.83
C PRO A 221 24.41 10.02 -1.15
N ILE A 222 23.09 10.04 -1.30
CA ILE A 222 22.19 8.98 -0.84
C ILE A 222 21.56 8.27 -2.05
N GLU A 223 21.53 6.94 -2.01
CA GLU A 223 20.91 6.10 -3.04
C GLU A 223 20.20 4.92 -2.33
N ALA A 224 18.94 4.69 -2.66
CA ALA A 224 18.17 3.60 -2.08
C ALA A 224 17.86 2.51 -3.12
N GLY A 225 18.03 1.27 -2.71
CA GLY A 225 17.57 0.08 -3.40
C GLY A 225 16.65 -0.76 -2.49
N TYR A 226 16.23 -1.91 -2.98
CA TYR A 226 15.45 -2.83 -2.17
C TYR A 226 16.31 -3.40 -1.02
N GLN A 227 16.02 -3.01 0.22
CA GLN A 227 16.75 -3.36 1.44
C GLN A 227 18.19 -2.86 1.53
N TYR A 228 18.74 -2.24 0.49
CA TYR A 228 20.08 -1.64 0.52
C TYR A 228 19.97 -0.13 0.43
N PHE A 229 20.87 0.53 1.15
CA PHE A 229 20.95 1.99 1.14
C PHE A 229 22.41 2.43 1.11
N ARG A 230 22.73 3.36 0.22
CA ARG A 230 23.99 4.08 0.22
C ARG A 230 23.82 5.37 0.99
N ASN A 231 24.58 5.55 2.04
CA ASN A 231 24.66 6.76 2.85
C ASN A 231 26.08 7.31 2.77
N GLY A 232 26.35 8.16 1.76
CA GLY A 232 27.69 8.66 1.47
C GLY A 232 28.70 7.55 1.15
N ARG A 233 29.60 7.29 2.07
CA ARG A 233 30.64 6.24 1.99
C ARG A 233 30.24 4.94 2.69
N ASN A 234 29.06 4.89 3.30
CA ASN A 234 28.56 3.72 4.01
C ASN A 234 27.51 3.00 3.15
N ILE A 235 27.54 1.66 3.18
CA ILE A 235 26.51 0.82 2.62
C ILE A 235 25.79 0.09 3.74
N ILE A 236 24.49 0.13 3.71
CA ILE A 236 23.58 -0.37 4.73
C ILE A 236 22.70 -1.45 4.10
N TYR A 237 22.44 -2.51 4.83
CA TYR A 237 21.45 -3.53 4.51
C TYR A 237 20.55 -3.77 5.71
N GLY A 238 19.24 -3.57 5.54
CA GLY A 238 18.32 -3.56 6.68
C GLY A 238 18.75 -2.52 7.71
N ASP A 239 18.95 -2.95 8.95
CA ASP A 239 19.35 -2.08 10.08
C ASP A 239 20.87 -1.96 10.29
N SER A 240 21.68 -2.57 9.42
CA SER A 240 23.11 -2.77 9.68
C SER A 240 23.99 -2.14 8.60
N ILE A 241 25.02 -1.41 9.02
CA ILE A 241 26.10 -0.94 8.13
C ILE A 241 26.96 -2.16 7.76
N ILE A 242 26.92 -2.57 6.50
CA ILE A 242 27.66 -3.73 5.98
C ILE A 242 29.02 -3.36 5.38
N LEU A 243 29.16 -2.13 4.89
CA LEU A 243 30.42 -1.56 4.44
C LEU A 243 30.54 -0.12 4.96
N LYS A 244 31.68 0.22 5.54
CA LYS A 244 31.91 1.51 6.17
C LYS A 244 33.11 2.22 5.53
N ASP A 245 32.97 3.51 5.29
CA ASP A 245 34.04 4.39 4.80
C ASP A 245 34.69 3.93 3.48
N ILE A 246 33.92 3.31 2.59
CA ILE A 246 34.43 2.88 1.28
C ILE A 246 34.25 3.97 0.20
N ASP A 247 35.10 3.96 -0.80
CA ASP A 247 34.88 4.73 -2.01
C ASP A 247 33.92 3.98 -2.95
N VAL A 248 32.65 4.41 -2.98
CA VAL A 248 31.59 3.75 -3.75
C VAL A 248 31.58 4.29 -5.16
N GLN A 249 32.15 3.53 -6.11
CA GLN A 249 32.13 3.83 -7.54
C GLN A 249 30.91 3.26 -8.24
N ARG A 250 30.37 2.16 -7.73
CA ARG A 250 29.20 1.45 -8.26
C ARG A 250 28.30 0.99 -7.14
N PHE A 251 27.01 1.25 -7.29
CA PHE A 251 25.96 0.76 -6.40
C PHE A 251 24.76 0.39 -7.28
N GLU A 252 24.58 -0.88 -7.57
CA GLU A 252 23.67 -1.37 -8.61
C GLU A 252 22.86 -2.58 -8.12
N GLU A 253 21.54 -2.50 -8.27
CA GLU A 253 20.67 -3.64 -8.04
C GLU A 253 20.71 -4.60 -9.22
N ILE A 254 21.09 -5.86 -8.95
CA ILE A 254 21.18 -6.92 -9.97
C ILE A 254 20.09 -7.98 -9.82
N GLY A 255 19.23 -7.84 -8.83
CA GLY A 255 18.10 -8.72 -8.55
C GLY A 255 17.61 -8.56 -7.13
N VAL A 256 16.50 -9.23 -6.80
CA VAL A 256 15.87 -9.14 -5.47
C VAL A 256 16.88 -9.44 -4.36
N SER A 257 17.11 -8.48 -3.48
CA SER A 257 18.10 -8.53 -2.39
C SER A 257 19.54 -8.81 -2.84
N LYS A 258 19.88 -8.54 -4.11
CA LYS A 258 21.21 -8.72 -4.69
C LYS A 258 21.74 -7.40 -5.24
N TYR A 259 22.94 -7.06 -4.80
CA TYR A 259 23.60 -5.82 -5.20
C TYR A 259 25.02 -6.05 -5.67
N ARG A 260 25.41 -5.29 -6.65
CA ARG A 260 26.81 -5.09 -7.04
C ARG A 260 27.29 -3.78 -6.44
N ILE A 261 28.30 -3.86 -5.59
CA ILE A 261 28.93 -2.71 -4.95
C ILE A 261 30.41 -2.77 -5.33
N ASN A 262 30.85 -1.84 -6.16
CA ASN A 262 32.14 -1.88 -6.81
C ASN A 262 32.37 -3.20 -7.55
N ASP A 263 33.41 -3.95 -7.18
CA ASP A 263 33.79 -5.27 -7.68
C ASP A 263 33.27 -6.43 -6.83
N MET A 264 32.39 -6.14 -5.87
CA MET A 264 31.83 -7.15 -4.98
C MET A 264 30.34 -7.37 -5.24
N LEU A 265 29.92 -8.63 -5.08
CA LEU A 265 28.51 -9.00 -5.11
C LEU A 265 27.98 -9.29 -3.71
N PHE A 266 26.79 -8.81 -3.43
CA PHE A 266 26.10 -9.00 -2.15
C PHE A 266 24.75 -9.67 -2.36
N LEU A 267 24.47 -10.64 -1.48
CA LEU A 267 23.16 -11.30 -1.33
C LEU A 267 22.72 -11.20 0.12
N ARG A 268 21.60 -10.52 0.37
CA ARG A 268 21.06 -10.31 1.72
C ARG A 268 22.13 -9.78 2.69
N GLY A 269 22.80 -8.70 2.30
CA GLY A 269 23.82 -8.04 3.09
C GLY A 269 25.15 -8.79 3.26
N LYS A 270 25.33 -9.98 2.64
CA LYS A 270 26.56 -10.76 2.74
C LYS A 270 27.25 -10.89 1.38
N PRO A 271 28.59 -10.79 1.32
CA PRO A 271 29.33 -11.05 0.10
C PRO A 271 29.03 -12.46 -0.44
N PHE A 272 28.90 -12.61 -1.74
CA PHE A 272 28.77 -13.90 -2.39
C PHE A 272 29.55 -13.94 -3.71
N LEU A 273 29.96 -15.13 -4.15
CA LEU A 273 30.82 -15.36 -5.32
C LEU A 273 32.12 -14.55 -5.30
N LYS A 274 32.63 -14.25 -4.10
CA LYS A 274 33.91 -13.56 -3.95
C LYS A 274 35.02 -14.44 -4.54
N ASP A 275 35.86 -13.83 -5.34
CA ASP A 275 37.03 -14.48 -6.02
C ASP A 275 36.66 -15.60 -7.03
N SER A 276 35.37 -15.78 -7.35
CA SER A 276 34.90 -16.88 -8.21
C SER A 276 34.29 -16.41 -9.53
N LEU A 277 33.92 -15.15 -9.64
CA LEU A 277 33.28 -14.55 -10.80
C LEU A 277 34.01 -13.26 -11.17
N ASP A 278 34.28 -13.07 -12.46
CA ASP A 278 34.69 -11.76 -12.98
C ASP A 278 33.49 -10.80 -12.97
N VAL A 279 33.39 -10.06 -11.88
CA VAL A 279 32.21 -9.18 -11.63
C VAL A 279 32.11 -8.07 -12.66
N GLU A 280 33.19 -7.62 -13.28
CA GLU A 280 33.15 -6.58 -14.31
C GLU A 280 32.47 -7.05 -15.59
N ASN A 281 32.74 -8.28 -15.99
CA ASN A 281 32.19 -8.91 -17.20
C ASN A 281 31.00 -9.80 -16.91
N ALA A 282 30.52 -9.82 -15.67
CA ALA A 282 29.38 -10.64 -15.27
C ALA A 282 28.06 -10.15 -15.86
N ARG A 283 27.32 -11.11 -16.38
CA ARG A 283 25.93 -10.97 -16.85
C ARG A 283 25.01 -11.62 -15.84
N PHE A 284 23.92 -10.94 -15.50
CA PHE A 284 22.96 -11.41 -14.52
C PHE A 284 21.61 -11.70 -15.18
N TYR A 285 21.03 -12.85 -14.88
CA TYR A 285 19.78 -13.32 -15.45
C TYR A 285 18.84 -13.83 -14.37
N PHE A 286 17.57 -14.00 -14.72
CA PHE A 286 16.56 -14.58 -13.85
C PHE A 286 16.58 -13.97 -12.45
N TYR A 287 16.30 -12.65 -12.40
CA TYR A 287 16.32 -11.87 -11.14
C TYR A 287 17.64 -11.98 -10.37
N GLY A 288 18.75 -12.07 -11.08
CA GLY A 288 20.09 -12.21 -10.49
C GLY A 288 20.35 -13.57 -9.82
N HIS A 289 19.51 -14.59 -10.05
CA HIS A 289 19.78 -15.95 -9.57
C HIS A 289 20.84 -16.65 -10.39
N ILE A 290 21.00 -16.27 -11.66
CA ILE A 290 22.04 -16.78 -12.55
C ILE A 290 23.04 -15.65 -12.75
N ALA A 291 24.31 -15.92 -12.52
CA ALA A 291 25.44 -15.06 -12.81
C ALA A 291 26.42 -15.80 -13.72
N ALA A 292 26.81 -15.17 -14.82
CA ALA A 292 27.75 -15.76 -15.76
C ALA A 292 28.81 -14.73 -16.18
N ASP A 293 30.06 -15.13 -16.18
CA ASP A 293 31.14 -14.45 -16.89
C ASP A 293 31.57 -15.24 -18.15
N ASN A 294 32.76 -15.02 -18.67
CA ASN A 294 33.24 -15.74 -19.83
C ASN A 294 33.76 -17.15 -19.52
N GLN A 295 33.93 -17.50 -18.24
CA GLN A 295 34.53 -18.75 -17.81
C GLN A 295 33.57 -19.62 -17.00
N ASN A 296 32.66 -18.99 -16.24
CA ASN A 296 31.84 -19.67 -15.28
C ASN A 296 30.37 -19.26 -15.39
N VAL A 297 29.46 -20.19 -15.06
CA VAL A 297 28.04 -19.94 -14.86
C VAL A 297 27.67 -20.39 -13.44
N TYR A 298 27.02 -19.53 -12.69
CA TYR A 298 26.58 -19.81 -11.33
C TYR A 298 25.07 -19.71 -11.22
N TYR A 299 24.48 -20.60 -10.46
CA TYR A 299 23.12 -20.46 -9.94
C TYR A 299 23.18 -20.20 -8.45
N ILE A 300 22.80 -19.00 -8.02
CA ILE A 300 22.97 -18.48 -6.66
C ILE A 300 24.46 -18.53 -6.24
N ARG A 301 24.91 -19.63 -5.60
CA ARG A 301 26.31 -19.83 -5.16
C ARG A 301 26.95 -21.06 -5.75
N ARG A 302 26.19 -21.83 -6.54
CA ARG A 302 26.63 -23.08 -7.12
C ARG A 302 27.22 -22.88 -8.50
N LEU A 303 28.44 -23.32 -8.73
CA LEU A 303 29.03 -23.42 -10.06
C LEU A 303 28.28 -24.49 -10.89
N LEU A 304 27.95 -24.14 -12.11
CA LEU A 304 27.36 -25.04 -13.10
C LEU A 304 28.45 -25.40 -14.13
N ASP A 305 29.27 -26.38 -13.79
CA ASP A 305 30.47 -26.78 -14.50
C ASP A 305 30.23 -27.53 -15.83
N ASP A 306 28.97 -27.88 -16.08
CA ASP A 306 28.53 -28.56 -17.32
C ASP A 306 27.95 -27.61 -18.38
N ILE A 307 28.10 -26.30 -18.19
CA ILE A 307 27.64 -25.24 -19.10
C ILE A 307 28.83 -24.50 -19.71
N ASP A 308 28.82 -24.33 -21.03
CA ASP A 308 29.80 -23.49 -21.70
C ASP A 308 29.49 -22.00 -21.47
N ALA A 309 30.16 -21.40 -20.50
CA ALA A 309 29.96 -20.02 -20.09
C ALA A 309 30.23 -19.01 -21.23
N SER A 310 31.16 -19.30 -22.12
CA SER A 310 31.57 -18.40 -23.22
C SER A 310 30.44 -18.18 -24.24
N THR A 311 29.55 -19.15 -24.38
CA THR A 311 28.42 -19.11 -25.31
C THR A 311 27.07 -19.06 -24.63
N PHE A 312 27.07 -19.08 -23.30
CA PHE A 312 25.84 -19.05 -22.49
C PHE A 312 25.10 -17.72 -22.61
N ARG A 313 23.82 -17.80 -22.95
CA ARG A 313 22.95 -16.63 -23.09
C ARG A 313 21.49 -16.97 -22.78
N GLN A 314 20.71 -15.98 -22.41
CA GLN A 314 19.27 -16.06 -22.29
C GLN A 314 18.61 -15.93 -23.67
N ILE A 315 17.62 -16.76 -23.96
CA ILE A 315 16.81 -16.70 -25.18
C ILE A 315 15.35 -16.38 -24.89
N ASP A 316 14.88 -16.68 -23.69
CA ASP A 316 13.53 -16.34 -23.19
C ASP A 316 13.57 -16.21 -21.67
N ASP A 317 12.49 -15.77 -21.04
CA ASP A 317 12.42 -15.46 -19.60
C ASP A 317 12.96 -16.59 -18.70
N ASP A 318 12.67 -17.85 -19.05
CA ASP A 318 13.08 -19.05 -18.30
C ASP A 318 13.98 -19.99 -19.09
N THR A 319 14.42 -19.58 -20.28
CA THR A 319 15.14 -20.45 -21.21
C THR A 319 16.48 -19.83 -21.61
N PHE A 320 17.51 -20.65 -21.59
CA PHE A 320 18.89 -20.30 -21.88
C PHE A 320 19.48 -21.28 -22.86
N GLU A 321 20.57 -20.92 -23.48
CA GLU A 321 21.33 -21.82 -24.34
C GLU A 321 22.83 -21.59 -24.21
N ASP A 322 23.59 -22.63 -24.49
CA ASP A 322 25.00 -22.56 -24.91
C ASP A 322 25.17 -23.15 -26.31
N LYS A 323 26.40 -23.38 -26.75
CA LYS A 323 26.68 -23.96 -28.09
C LYS A 323 26.04 -25.32 -28.32
N ASP A 324 25.91 -26.15 -27.29
CA ASP A 324 25.50 -27.55 -27.38
C ASP A 324 24.09 -27.85 -26.91
N TYR A 325 23.54 -27.02 -25.97
CA TYR A 325 22.34 -27.34 -25.25
C TYR A 325 21.40 -26.15 -25.08
N ILE A 326 20.12 -26.48 -24.89
CA ILE A 326 19.07 -25.57 -24.40
C ILE A 326 18.76 -25.97 -22.96
N TYR A 327 18.63 -24.98 -22.10
CA TYR A 327 18.37 -25.09 -20.68
C TYR A 327 17.06 -24.39 -20.32
N THR A 328 16.13 -25.10 -19.71
CA THR A 328 14.87 -24.50 -19.22
C THR A 328 14.79 -24.62 -17.71
N ILE A 329 14.42 -23.55 -17.00
CA ILE A 329 14.30 -23.56 -15.55
C ILE A 329 13.19 -24.50 -15.11
N LYS A 330 13.49 -25.38 -14.13
CA LYS A 330 12.53 -26.29 -13.53
C LYS A 330 11.61 -25.53 -12.58
N GLY A 331 10.44 -25.09 -13.05
CA GLY A 331 9.40 -24.53 -12.19
C GLY A 331 9.89 -23.46 -11.21
N LYS A 332 9.28 -23.37 -10.01
CA LYS A 332 9.73 -22.47 -8.93
C LYS A 332 10.94 -23.07 -8.20
N ALA A 333 12.09 -23.16 -8.86
CA ALA A 333 13.32 -23.64 -8.24
C ALA A 333 13.89 -22.54 -7.30
N TRP A 334 13.39 -22.48 -6.08
CA TRP A 334 13.89 -21.61 -5.00
C TRP A 334 14.88 -22.36 -4.07
N GLY A 335 15.60 -23.36 -4.60
CA GLY A 335 16.50 -24.20 -3.83
C GLY A 335 17.91 -24.29 -4.41
N GLU A 336 18.82 -24.96 -3.68
CA GLU A 336 20.22 -25.21 -4.10
C GLU A 336 20.36 -26.34 -5.14
N GLU A 337 19.24 -26.91 -5.60
CA GLU A 337 19.26 -27.97 -6.62
C GLU A 337 19.63 -27.42 -8.00
N TYR A 338 20.08 -28.33 -8.88
CA TYR A 338 20.37 -27.97 -10.29
C TYR A 338 19.12 -27.42 -10.97
N PRO A 339 19.14 -26.15 -11.45
CA PRO A 339 17.92 -25.43 -11.80
C PRO A 339 17.34 -25.80 -13.16
N PHE A 340 18.09 -26.52 -14.02
CA PHE A 340 17.74 -26.66 -15.43
C PHE A 340 17.28 -28.07 -15.81
N ILE A 341 16.37 -28.09 -16.78
CA ILE A 341 16.17 -29.24 -17.69
C ILE A 341 17.04 -28.98 -18.91
N LYS A 342 17.92 -29.90 -19.23
CA LYS A 342 18.90 -29.79 -20.31
C LYS A 342 18.46 -30.62 -21.51
N LYS A 343 18.42 -29.98 -22.70
CA LYS A 343 18.08 -30.64 -23.96
C LYS A 343 19.19 -30.34 -24.98
N LYS A 344 19.71 -31.40 -25.64
CA LYS A 344 20.71 -31.22 -26.69
C LYS A 344 20.07 -30.57 -27.93
N LYS A 345 20.80 -29.65 -28.56
CA LYS A 345 20.40 -29.02 -29.83
C LYS A 345 20.39 -29.97 -31.00
#